data_9726636c5ff46e1e1d96ca788ebcd5e5
#
_entry.id   9726636c5ff46e1e1d96ca788ebcd5e5
#
_cell.length_a   1.000
_cell.length_b   1.000
_cell.length_c   1.000
_cell.angle_alpha   90.00
_cell.angle_beta   90.00
_cell.angle_gamma   90.00
#
_symmetry.space_group_name_H-M   'P 1'
#
loop_
_entity.id
_entity.type
_entity.pdbx_description
1 polymer ?
#
loop_
_entity_poly.entity_id
_entity_poly.type
_entity_poly.pdbx_seq_one_letter_code
_entity_poly.pdbx_strand_id
1 'polypeptide(L)'
;MAKRRVSNLLALAVLACVAERPMHPYEISTTLRTRGKEQSIKLNFGSLYSVVESLSKHELIEAQETVREGKRPERTIYAITPAGRAEFEDWLAELLSTPTKEYTSLEAALSLVAGLAPDEAVRLLTARAARLRMDIGAVDGGLAYTREMGLPELFVVEEEYRKALMEAELAFVTGLALRIEKDELGGTAWWRRIHELQEQGVSFEEISRDPVKHLGEEAAELAPFLRHD
;
A
#
# COMPACT_ATOMS: atom_id res chain seq x y z
N MET A 1 5.71 4.87 22.58
CA MET A 1 6.73 5.32 21.60
C MET A 1 6.69 6.84 21.46
N ALA A 2 7.82 7.50 21.52
CA ALA A 2 7.88 8.95 21.24
C ALA A 2 7.56 9.18 19.76
N LYS A 3 6.66 10.12 19.46
CA LYS A 3 6.29 10.46 18.09
C LYS A 3 7.52 11.03 17.38
N ARG A 4 7.98 10.41 16.28
CA ARG A 4 9.08 10.93 15.46
C ARG A 4 8.79 12.34 15.01
N ARG A 5 9.80 13.21 15.05
CA ARG A 5 9.69 14.62 14.63
C ARG A 5 9.43 14.75 13.13
N VAL A 6 10.00 13.82 12.35
CA VAL A 6 9.79 13.68 10.91
C VAL A 6 9.41 12.22 10.65
N SER A 7 8.17 11.95 10.23
CA SER A 7 7.61 10.60 10.05
C SER A 7 7.30 10.25 8.60
N ASN A 8 7.70 11.08 7.64
CA ASN A 8 7.49 10.82 6.22
C ASN A 8 8.59 9.89 5.68
N LEU A 9 8.24 8.75 5.09
CA LEU A 9 9.18 7.79 4.52
C LEU A 9 10.13 8.42 3.47
N LEU A 10 9.74 9.52 2.82
CA LEU A 10 10.64 10.29 1.98
C LEU A 10 11.81 10.88 2.78
N ALA A 11 11.60 11.23 4.05
CA ALA A 11 12.70 11.72 4.90
C ALA A 11 13.69 10.60 5.23
N LEU A 12 13.23 9.38 5.47
CA LEU A 12 14.10 8.22 5.63
C LEU A 12 14.95 7.98 4.37
N ALA A 13 14.34 8.08 3.18
CA ALA A 13 15.04 7.95 1.90
C ALA A 13 16.09 9.07 1.69
N VAL A 14 15.78 10.29 2.10
CA VAL A 14 16.74 11.41 2.08
C VAL A 14 17.92 11.11 3.01
N LEU A 15 17.65 10.69 4.25
CA LEU A 15 18.71 10.31 5.21
C LEU A 15 19.59 9.19 4.66
N ALA A 16 18.99 8.16 4.03
CA ALA A 16 19.74 7.08 3.37
C ALA A 16 20.70 7.62 2.31
N CYS A 17 20.23 8.51 1.43
CA CYS A 17 21.05 9.09 0.37
C CYS A 17 22.23 9.92 0.95
N VAL A 18 21.95 10.81 1.91
CA VAL A 18 23.00 11.66 2.50
C VAL A 18 23.90 10.92 3.49
N ALA A 19 23.50 9.71 3.95
CA ALA A 19 24.36 8.81 4.71
C ALA A 19 25.46 8.18 3.86
N GLU A 20 25.22 7.99 2.56
CA GLU A 20 26.22 7.50 1.61
C GLU A 20 27.27 8.56 1.30
N ARG A 21 26.84 9.77 0.98
CA ARG A 21 27.67 10.95 0.72
C ARG A 21 26.84 12.22 0.76
N PRO A 22 27.46 13.38 0.96
CA PRO A 22 26.76 14.66 0.84
C PRO A 22 26.14 14.84 -0.55
N MET A 23 24.89 15.34 -0.61
CA MET A 23 24.13 15.50 -1.85
C MET A 23 23.30 16.78 -1.85
N HIS A 24 23.11 17.34 -3.05
CA HIS A 24 22.09 18.35 -3.31
C HIS A 24 20.70 17.71 -3.44
N PRO A 25 19.59 18.37 -3.04
CA PRO A 25 18.24 17.80 -3.14
C PRO A 25 17.85 17.25 -4.53
N TYR A 26 18.24 17.94 -5.59
CA TYR A 26 18.02 17.46 -6.95
C TYR A 26 18.75 16.12 -7.23
N GLU A 27 19.96 15.99 -6.71
CA GLU A 27 20.75 14.76 -6.84
C GLU A 27 20.12 13.60 -6.06
N ILE A 28 19.65 13.86 -4.83
CA ILE A 28 18.88 12.88 -4.02
C ILE A 28 17.70 12.36 -4.84
N SER A 29 16.92 13.27 -5.42
CA SER A 29 15.76 12.95 -6.25
C SER A 29 16.12 12.06 -7.44
N THR A 30 17.19 12.41 -8.15
CA THR A 30 17.67 11.65 -9.31
C THR A 30 18.18 10.27 -8.89
N THR A 31 18.94 10.19 -7.80
CA THR A 31 19.44 8.93 -7.23
C THR A 31 18.30 7.97 -6.85
N LEU A 32 17.30 8.47 -6.12
CA LEU A 32 16.14 7.64 -5.73
C LEU A 32 15.37 7.11 -6.94
N ARG A 33 15.19 7.95 -7.96
CA ARG A 33 14.52 7.56 -9.20
C ARG A 33 15.33 6.53 -9.99
N THR A 34 16.64 6.78 -10.19
CA THR A 34 17.52 5.86 -10.92
C THR A 34 17.60 4.50 -10.25
N ARG A 35 17.45 4.45 -8.92
CA ARG A 35 17.41 3.22 -8.13
C ARG A 35 16.00 2.60 -8.04
N GLY A 36 15.00 3.12 -8.76
CA GLY A 36 13.63 2.58 -8.77
C GLY A 36 12.87 2.74 -7.45
N LYS A 37 13.36 3.55 -6.49
CA LYS A 37 12.75 3.67 -5.16
C LYS A 37 11.38 4.35 -5.15
N GLU A 38 10.94 4.91 -6.28
CA GLU A 38 9.58 5.43 -6.47
C GLU A 38 8.50 4.34 -6.46
N GLN A 39 8.89 3.08 -6.64
CA GLN A 39 7.98 1.93 -6.51
C GLN A 39 7.65 1.62 -5.03
N SER A 40 8.58 1.88 -4.13
CA SER A 40 8.46 1.56 -2.70
C SER A 40 8.16 2.78 -1.83
N ILE A 41 8.52 3.99 -2.28
CA ILE A 41 8.36 5.24 -1.55
C ILE A 41 7.68 6.27 -2.46
N LYS A 42 6.58 6.88 -2.00
CA LYS A 42 5.90 7.94 -2.75
C LYS A 42 6.81 9.17 -2.89
N LEU A 43 7.51 9.27 -4.03
CA LEU A 43 8.36 10.41 -4.34
C LEU A 43 7.51 11.57 -4.88
N ASN A 44 7.46 12.67 -4.13
CA ASN A 44 6.86 13.93 -4.57
C ASN A 44 7.95 15.01 -4.54
N PHE A 45 8.34 15.50 -5.73
CA PHE A 45 9.41 16.50 -5.85
C PHE A 45 9.09 17.81 -5.12
N GLY A 46 7.83 18.24 -5.10
CA GLY A 46 7.42 19.42 -4.34
C GLY A 46 7.63 19.26 -2.84
N SER A 47 7.49 18.02 -2.32
CA SER A 47 7.71 17.75 -0.90
C SER A 47 9.16 17.43 -0.54
N LEU A 48 10.03 17.11 -1.51
CA LEU A 48 11.43 16.80 -1.23
C LEU A 48 12.17 17.97 -0.59
N TYR A 49 12.01 19.18 -1.14
CA TYR A 49 12.64 20.37 -0.59
C TYR A 49 12.13 20.69 0.82
N SER A 50 10.83 20.58 1.06
CA SER A 50 10.26 20.78 2.40
C SER A 50 10.71 19.70 3.40
N VAL A 51 10.93 18.46 2.93
CA VAL A 51 11.50 17.38 3.75
C VAL A 51 12.95 17.68 4.10
N VAL A 52 13.77 18.09 3.14
CA VAL A 52 15.18 18.48 3.38
C VAL A 52 15.26 19.66 4.36
N GLU A 53 14.42 20.67 4.20
CA GLU A 53 14.34 21.80 5.12
C GLU A 53 13.92 21.33 6.53
N SER A 54 12.95 20.46 6.64
CA SER A 54 12.51 19.86 7.91
C SER A 54 13.64 19.08 8.58
N LEU A 55 14.35 18.24 7.85
CA LEU A 55 15.49 17.46 8.37
C LEU A 55 16.61 18.39 8.87
N SER A 56 16.91 19.45 8.11
CA SER A 56 17.90 20.46 8.50
C SER A 56 17.47 21.23 9.76
N LYS A 57 16.20 21.63 9.84
CA LYS A 57 15.64 22.29 11.03
C LYS A 57 15.72 21.42 12.29
N HIS A 58 15.66 20.10 12.14
CA HIS A 58 15.77 19.14 13.23
C HIS A 58 17.22 18.68 13.46
N GLU A 59 18.19 19.30 12.79
CA GLU A 59 19.62 19.02 12.93
C GLU A 59 20.01 17.57 12.56
N LEU A 60 19.18 16.90 11.74
CA LEU A 60 19.45 15.55 11.23
C LEU A 60 20.36 15.58 10.00
N ILE A 61 20.35 16.68 9.26
CA ILE A 61 21.27 16.97 8.18
C ILE A 61 21.76 18.42 8.34
N GLU A 62 22.94 18.72 7.79
CA GLU A 62 23.52 20.04 7.82
C GLU A 62 24.00 20.47 6.43
N ALA A 63 23.92 21.77 6.16
CA ALA A 63 24.49 22.35 4.95
C ALA A 63 26.01 22.37 5.08
N GLN A 64 26.73 21.64 4.23
CA GLN A 64 28.21 21.62 4.21
C GLN A 64 28.80 22.73 3.36
N GLU A 65 28.23 22.91 2.18
CA GLU A 65 28.80 23.84 1.20
C GLU A 65 27.69 24.42 0.29
N THR A 66 27.82 25.69 -0.04
CA THR A 66 27.03 26.31 -1.09
C THR A 66 27.91 26.48 -2.31
N VAL A 67 27.77 25.57 -3.28
CA VAL A 67 28.58 25.56 -4.50
C VAL A 67 27.94 26.46 -5.55
N ARG A 68 28.72 27.41 -6.09
CA ARG A 68 28.33 28.22 -7.24
C ARG A 68 29.12 27.80 -8.45
N GLU A 69 28.51 27.05 -9.35
CA GLU A 69 29.06 26.64 -10.64
C GLU A 69 28.72 27.66 -11.73
N GLY A 70 29.58 28.64 -11.95
CA GLY A 70 29.45 29.62 -13.02
C GLY A 70 28.19 30.50 -12.89
N LYS A 71 27.31 30.51 -13.92
CA LYS A 71 26.06 31.26 -13.95
C LYS A 71 24.86 30.51 -13.35
N ARG A 72 25.05 29.31 -12.80
CA ARG A 72 23.97 28.53 -12.20
C ARG A 72 23.64 29.07 -10.79
N PRO A 73 22.35 28.87 -10.34
CA PRO A 73 21.98 29.23 -8.96
C PRO A 73 22.84 28.51 -7.93
N GLU A 74 23.05 29.14 -6.79
CA GLU A 74 23.72 28.53 -5.65
C GLU A 74 23.04 27.22 -5.26
N ARG A 75 23.84 26.18 -5.03
CA ARG A 75 23.37 24.83 -4.68
C ARG A 75 23.88 24.44 -3.32
N THR A 76 22.98 24.27 -2.37
CA THR A 76 23.35 23.80 -1.04
C THR A 76 23.44 22.28 -1.03
N ILE A 77 24.59 21.77 -0.64
CA ILE A 77 24.87 20.34 -0.43
C ILE A 77 24.62 20.02 1.04
N TYR A 78 23.90 18.96 1.30
CA TYR A 78 23.58 18.52 2.65
C TYR A 78 24.32 17.23 2.99
N ALA A 79 24.83 17.13 4.22
CA ALA A 79 25.42 15.95 4.80
C ALA A 79 24.60 15.46 5.99
N ILE A 80 24.70 14.18 6.30
CA ILE A 80 24.07 13.61 7.49
C ILE A 80 24.87 14.00 8.73
N THR A 81 24.18 14.37 9.79
CA THR A 81 24.79 14.59 11.12
C THR A 81 24.88 13.26 11.89
N PRO A 82 25.68 13.20 13.00
CA PRO A 82 25.65 12.05 13.89
C PRO A 82 24.23 11.73 14.44
N ALA A 83 23.44 12.77 14.76
CA ALA A 83 22.05 12.63 15.17
C ALA A 83 21.17 12.09 14.05
N GLY A 84 21.39 12.55 12.81
CA GLY A 84 20.66 12.03 11.64
C GLY A 84 20.96 10.58 11.33
N ARG A 85 22.21 10.14 11.53
CA ARG A 85 22.59 8.74 11.38
C ARG A 85 21.93 7.86 12.42
N ALA A 86 21.95 8.26 13.67
CA ALA A 86 21.27 7.54 14.75
C ALA A 86 19.76 7.44 14.52
N GLU A 87 19.12 8.54 14.08
CA GLU A 87 17.69 8.56 13.73
C GLU A 87 17.39 7.64 12.54
N PHE A 88 18.22 7.62 11.51
CA PHE A 88 18.09 6.74 10.34
C PHE A 88 18.12 5.26 10.75
N GLU A 89 19.11 4.88 11.56
CA GLU A 89 19.30 3.50 12.01
C GLU A 89 18.15 3.05 12.93
N ASP A 90 17.75 3.88 13.89
CA ASP A 90 16.63 3.61 14.79
C ASP A 90 15.29 3.50 14.02
N TRP A 91 15.05 4.40 13.08
CA TRP A 91 13.83 4.36 12.29
C TRP A 91 13.76 3.13 11.39
N LEU A 92 14.86 2.79 10.73
CA LEU A 92 14.93 1.59 9.90
C LEU A 92 14.73 0.32 10.72
N ALA A 93 15.35 0.25 11.91
CA ALA A 93 15.17 -0.86 12.85
C ALA A 93 13.72 -1.01 13.31
N GLU A 94 13.04 0.10 13.62
CA GLU A 94 11.62 0.11 13.99
C GLU A 94 10.74 -0.43 12.86
N LEU A 95 10.94 0.06 11.61
CA LEU A 95 10.15 -0.38 10.46
C LEU A 95 10.36 -1.88 10.13
N LEU A 96 11.58 -2.38 10.32
CA LEU A 96 11.88 -3.79 10.08
C LEU A 96 11.38 -4.72 11.18
N SER A 97 11.33 -4.25 12.43
CA SER A 97 11.01 -5.10 13.59
C SER A 97 9.55 -5.03 14.02
N THR A 98 8.84 -3.95 13.69
CA THR A 98 7.52 -3.68 14.26
C THR A 98 6.45 -3.64 13.17
N PRO A 99 5.57 -4.66 13.10
CA PRO A 99 4.47 -4.64 12.17
C PRO A 99 3.50 -3.49 12.51
N THR A 100 3.12 -2.74 11.50
CA THR A 100 2.08 -1.70 11.62
C THR A 100 0.86 -2.10 10.80
N LYS A 101 -0.34 -1.80 11.32
CA LYS A 101 -1.55 -2.04 10.54
C LYS A 101 -1.65 -1.03 9.40
N GLU A 102 -1.67 -1.54 8.19
CA GLU A 102 -1.98 -0.79 6.99
C GLU A 102 -3.44 -1.01 6.60
N TYR A 103 -4.14 0.07 6.27
CA TYR A 103 -5.53 0.01 5.83
C TYR A 103 -5.56 -0.05 4.30
N THR A 104 -5.52 -1.27 3.75
CA THR A 104 -5.51 -1.44 2.30
C THR A 104 -6.89 -1.15 1.71
N SER A 105 -6.92 -0.59 0.48
CA SER A 105 -8.16 -0.32 -0.24
C SER A 105 -8.96 -1.60 -0.50
N LEU A 106 -8.29 -2.75 -0.68
CA LEU A 106 -8.96 -4.03 -0.85
C LEU A 106 -9.63 -4.49 0.44
N GLU A 107 -8.95 -4.39 1.60
CA GLU A 107 -9.55 -4.73 2.90
C GLU A 107 -10.82 -3.91 3.14
N ALA A 108 -10.76 -2.60 2.86
CA ALA A 108 -11.93 -1.73 2.98
C ALA A 108 -13.06 -2.14 2.00
N ALA A 109 -12.74 -2.44 0.74
CA ALA A 109 -13.74 -2.89 -0.24
C ALA A 109 -14.38 -4.23 0.17
N LEU A 110 -13.57 -5.17 0.67
CA LEU A 110 -14.07 -6.47 1.14
C LEU A 110 -15.00 -6.34 2.36
N SER A 111 -14.74 -5.40 3.26
CA SER A 111 -15.63 -5.15 4.39
C SER A 111 -17.01 -4.60 4.00
N LEU A 112 -17.14 -4.14 2.75
CA LEU A 112 -18.36 -3.54 2.19
C LEU A 112 -18.87 -4.33 0.98
N VAL A 113 -18.33 -5.53 0.71
CA VAL A 113 -18.60 -6.29 -0.51
C VAL A 113 -20.07 -6.67 -0.68
N ALA A 114 -20.78 -6.86 0.42
CA ALA A 114 -22.22 -7.17 0.41
C ALA A 114 -23.09 -6.06 -0.22
N GLY A 115 -22.57 -4.85 -0.40
CA GLY A 115 -23.21 -3.77 -1.14
C GLY A 115 -23.30 -3.97 -2.64
N LEU A 116 -22.63 -4.99 -3.18
CA LEU A 116 -22.71 -5.41 -4.59
C LEU A 116 -23.44 -6.74 -4.70
N ALA A 117 -24.11 -6.99 -5.83
CA ALA A 117 -24.63 -8.33 -6.12
C ALA A 117 -23.49 -9.35 -6.20
N PRO A 118 -23.71 -10.63 -5.75
CA PRO A 118 -22.65 -11.65 -5.75
C PRO A 118 -21.97 -11.84 -7.10
N ASP A 119 -22.72 -11.87 -8.19
CA ASP A 119 -22.18 -12.07 -9.54
C ASP A 119 -21.30 -10.90 -9.99
N GLU A 120 -21.67 -9.68 -9.59
CA GLU A 120 -20.85 -8.49 -9.84
C GLU A 120 -19.56 -8.52 -9.02
N ALA A 121 -19.63 -8.97 -7.75
CA ALA A 121 -18.44 -9.18 -6.93
C ALA A 121 -17.48 -10.20 -7.56
N VAL A 122 -17.99 -11.34 -8.05
CA VAL A 122 -17.20 -12.35 -8.77
C VAL A 122 -16.55 -11.76 -10.01
N ARG A 123 -17.31 -11.02 -10.81
CA ARG A 123 -16.79 -10.37 -12.02
C ARG A 123 -15.63 -9.42 -11.71
N LEU A 124 -15.77 -8.60 -10.67
CA LEU A 124 -14.76 -7.61 -10.25
C LEU A 124 -13.53 -8.28 -9.66
N LEU A 125 -13.68 -9.30 -8.81
CA LEU A 125 -12.58 -10.08 -8.24
C LEU A 125 -11.81 -10.81 -9.34
N THR A 126 -12.49 -11.37 -10.33
CA THR A 126 -11.87 -12.02 -11.50
C THR A 126 -11.08 -11.03 -12.33
N ALA A 127 -11.61 -9.83 -12.57
CA ALA A 127 -10.91 -8.77 -13.27
C ALA A 127 -9.66 -8.30 -12.49
N ARG A 128 -9.75 -8.21 -11.16
CA ARG A 128 -8.61 -7.91 -10.30
C ARG A 128 -7.54 -9.00 -10.38
N ALA A 129 -7.93 -10.27 -10.32
CA ALA A 129 -7.02 -11.40 -10.46
C ALA A 129 -6.25 -11.39 -11.80
N ALA A 130 -6.93 -10.99 -12.89
CA ALA A 130 -6.26 -10.85 -14.19
C ALA A 130 -5.20 -9.73 -14.17
N ARG A 131 -5.48 -8.58 -13.56
CA ARG A 131 -4.50 -7.49 -13.42
C ARG A 131 -3.31 -7.90 -12.56
N LEU A 132 -3.56 -8.55 -11.41
CA LEU A 132 -2.48 -9.04 -10.54
C LEU A 132 -1.55 -10.00 -11.26
N ARG A 133 -2.07 -10.91 -12.12
CA ARG A 133 -1.22 -11.80 -12.92
C ARG A 133 -0.31 -11.03 -13.88
N MET A 134 -0.81 -9.97 -14.50
CA MET A 134 -0.01 -9.11 -15.36
C MET A 134 1.08 -8.38 -14.57
N ASP A 135 0.72 -7.81 -13.42
CA ASP A 135 1.65 -7.06 -12.56
C ASP A 135 2.75 -7.99 -12.00
N ILE A 136 2.40 -9.20 -11.55
CA ILE A 136 3.35 -10.23 -11.11
C ILE A 136 4.31 -10.59 -12.25
N GLY A 137 3.78 -10.82 -13.46
CA GLY A 137 4.62 -11.10 -14.64
C GLY A 137 5.61 -9.97 -14.96
N ALA A 138 5.19 -8.72 -14.80
CA ALA A 138 6.07 -7.57 -14.98
C ALA A 138 7.20 -7.52 -13.94
N VAL A 139 6.89 -7.81 -12.65
CA VAL A 139 7.91 -7.91 -11.59
C VAL A 139 8.86 -9.07 -11.84
N ASP A 140 8.35 -10.24 -12.24
CA ASP A 140 9.17 -11.40 -12.59
C ASP A 140 10.15 -11.08 -13.72
N GLY A 141 9.69 -10.40 -14.77
CA GLY A 141 10.54 -9.92 -15.84
C GLY A 141 11.63 -8.96 -15.37
N GLY A 142 11.28 -8.02 -14.47
CA GLY A 142 12.23 -7.10 -13.85
C GLY A 142 13.30 -7.82 -13.01
N LEU A 143 12.88 -8.74 -12.15
CA LEU A 143 13.77 -9.54 -11.31
C LEU A 143 14.70 -10.45 -12.16
N ALA A 144 14.18 -11.03 -13.24
CA ALA A 144 15.00 -11.82 -14.17
C ALA A 144 16.08 -10.94 -14.82
N TYR A 145 15.69 -9.77 -15.32
CA TYR A 145 16.62 -8.82 -15.93
C TYR A 145 17.72 -8.35 -14.98
N THR A 146 17.37 -8.00 -13.72
CA THR A 146 18.37 -7.58 -12.73
C THR A 146 19.34 -8.70 -12.37
N ARG A 147 18.86 -9.95 -12.34
CA ARG A 147 19.70 -11.14 -12.12
C ARG A 147 20.68 -11.36 -13.28
N GLU A 148 20.22 -11.22 -14.52
CA GLU A 148 21.08 -11.31 -15.72
C GLU A 148 22.17 -10.22 -15.72
N MET A 149 21.85 -9.04 -15.22
CA MET A 149 22.80 -7.92 -15.05
C MET A 149 23.78 -8.14 -13.88
N GLY A 150 23.64 -9.21 -13.12
CA GLY A 150 24.50 -9.50 -11.96
C GLY A 150 24.25 -8.60 -10.75
N LEU A 151 23.08 -7.93 -10.67
CA LEU A 151 22.73 -7.13 -9.52
C LEU A 151 22.48 -8.05 -8.31
N PRO A 152 23.14 -7.82 -7.15
CA PRO A 152 22.89 -8.63 -5.95
C PRO A 152 21.43 -8.51 -5.49
N GLU A 153 20.84 -9.62 -5.02
CA GLU A 153 19.46 -9.72 -4.57
C GLU A 153 19.11 -8.70 -3.46
N LEU A 154 20.10 -8.33 -2.63
CA LEU A 154 19.96 -7.30 -1.61
C LEU A 154 19.35 -5.98 -2.13
N PHE A 155 19.59 -5.63 -3.39
CA PHE A 155 19.14 -4.36 -3.98
C PHE A 155 17.75 -4.44 -4.59
N VAL A 156 17.12 -5.62 -4.58
CA VAL A 156 15.79 -5.89 -5.15
C VAL A 156 14.85 -6.61 -4.17
N VAL A 157 15.24 -6.74 -2.91
CA VAL A 157 14.46 -7.46 -1.88
C VAL A 157 13.06 -6.87 -1.69
N GLU A 158 12.88 -5.57 -1.87
CA GLU A 158 11.56 -4.93 -1.80
C GLU A 158 10.65 -5.34 -2.97
N GLU A 159 11.22 -5.66 -4.13
CA GLU A 159 10.47 -6.18 -5.28
C GLU A 159 9.99 -7.61 -5.03
N GLU A 160 10.82 -8.43 -4.39
CA GLU A 160 10.43 -9.78 -3.97
C GLU A 160 9.30 -9.73 -2.93
N TYR A 161 9.41 -8.83 -1.96
CA TYR A 161 8.36 -8.60 -0.97
C TYR A 161 7.06 -8.14 -1.63
N ARG A 162 7.12 -7.18 -2.55
CA ARG A 162 5.97 -6.70 -3.32
C ARG A 162 5.30 -7.83 -4.11
N LYS A 163 6.11 -8.67 -4.77
CA LYS A 163 5.62 -9.86 -5.49
C LYS A 163 4.89 -10.82 -4.55
N ALA A 164 5.48 -11.15 -3.40
CA ALA A 164 4.87 -12.05 -2.43
C ALA A 164 3.50 -11.55 -1.94
N LEU A 165 3.36 -10.25 -1.70
CA LEU A 165 2.06 -9.65 -1.36
C LEU A 165 1.04 -9.76 -2.49
N MET A 166 1.45 -9.52 -3.75
CA MET A 166 0.57 -9.66 -4.91
C MET A 166 0.14 -11.12 -5.14
N GLU A 167 1.03 -12.08 -4.93
CA GLU A 167 0.73 -13.51 -5.04
C GLU A 167 -0.26 -13.96 -3.95
N ALA A 168 -0.08 -13.50 -2.72
CA ALA A 168 -1.02 -13.76 -1.63
C ALA A 168 -2.41 -13.15 -1.92
N GLU A 169 -2.44 -11.91 -2.42
CA GLU A 169 -3.68 -11.26 -2.82
C GLU A 169 -4.35 -12.00 -3.99
N LEU A 170 -3.60 -12.41 -5.01
CA LEU A 170 -4.09 -13.16 -6.15
C LEU A 170 -4.73 -14.48 -5.72
N ALA A 171 -4.07 -15.23 -4.84
CA ALA A 171 -4.60 -16.47 -4.30
C ALA A 171 -5.90 -16.22 -3.54
N PHE A 172 -5.95 -15.21 -2.69
CA PHE A 172 -7.12 -14.86 -1.91
C PHE A 172 -8.31 -14.45 -2.80
N VAL A 173 -8.14 -13.50 -3.71
CA VAL A 173 -9.26 -13.01 -4.54
C VAL A 173 -9.77 -14.05 -5.52
N THR A 174 -8.89 -14.92 -6.03
CA THR A 174 -9.27 -16.05 -6.88
C THR A 174 -10.09 -17.08 -6.10
N GLY A 175 -9.62 -17.44 -4.90
CA GLY A 175 -10.32 -18.37 -4.01
C GLY A 175 -11.68 -17.82 -3.55
N LEU A 176 -11.74 -16.53 -3.22
CA LEU A 176 -13.00 -15.88 -2.82
C LEU A 176 -14.01 -15.86 -3.96
N ALA A 177 -13.59 -15.46 -5.18
CA ALA A 177 -14.47 -15.47 -6.35
C ALA A 177 -15.06 -16.86 -6.61
N LEU A 178 -14.23 -17.91 -6.54
CA LEU A 178 -14.65 -19.29 -6.74
C LEU A 178 -15.67 -19.74 -5.67
N ARG A 179 -15.44 -19.38 -4.40
CA ARG A 179 -16.35 -19.72 -3.29
C ARG A 179 -17.71 -19.03 -3.43
N ILE A 180 -17.73 -17.79 -3.91
CA ILE A 180 -18.99 -17.06 -4.18
C ILE A 180 -19.71 -17.71 -5.37
N GLU A 181 -18.99 -17.99 -6.46
CA GLU A 181 -19.54 -18.61 -7.68
C GLU A 181 -20.18 -19.98 -7.41
N LYS A 182 -19.57 -20.77 -6.51
CA LYS A 182 -20.05 -22.10 -6.14
C LYS A 182 -21.03 -22.13 -4.96
N ASP A 183 -21.41 -20.97 -4.44
CA ASP A 183 -22.20 -20.84 -3.19
C ASP A 183 -21.55 -21.53 -1.96
N GLU A 184 -20.21 -21.67 -1.97
CA GLU A 184 -19.42 -22.23 -0.87
C GLU A 184 -19.04 -21.19 0.20
N LEU A 185 -19.25 -19.90 -0.06
CA LEU A 185 -19.08 -18.85 0.93
C LEU A 185 -20.35 -18.75 1.78
N GLY A 186 -20.24 -18.99 3.09
CA GLY A 186 -21.39 -18.90 3.99
C GLY A 186 -22.13 -17.56 3.85
N GLY A 187 -23.44 -17.61 3.69
CA GLY A 187 -24.29 -16.45 3.49
C GLY A 187 -24.51 -16.01 2.04
N THR A 188 -23.86 -16.64 1.05
CA THR A 188 -24.03 -16.25 -0.37
C THR A 188 -25.49 -16.35 -0.83
N ALA A 189 -26.23 -17.38 -0.40
CA ALA A 189 -27.64 -17.54 -0.76
C ALA A 189 -28.48 -16.35 -0.25
N TRP A 190 -28.27 -15.92 0.98
CA TRP A 190 -28.97 -14.74 1.53
C TRP A 190 -28.54 -13.45 0.85
N TRP A 191 -27.25 -13.30 0.60
CA TRP A 191 -26.70 -12.16 -0.12
C TRP A 191 -27.34 -12.04 -1.51
N ARG A 192 -27.42 -13.12 -2.28
CA ARG A 192 -28.11 -13.18 -3.58
C ARG A 192 -29.59 -12.81 -3.44
N ARG A 193 -30.27 -13.42 -2.47
CA ARG A 193 -31.69 -13.18 -2.23
C ARG A 193 -32.01 -11.73 -1.85
N ILE A 194 -31.17 -11.10 -1.06
CA ILE A 194 -31.31 -9.69 -0.70
C ILE A 194 -31.28 -8.80 -1.96
N HIS A 195 -30.30 -9.00 -2.83
CA HIS A 195 -30.19 -8.23 -4.05
C HIS A 195 -31.36 -8.47 -5.01
N GLU A 196 -31.81 -9.72 -5.18
CA GLU A 196 -33.01 -10.03 -5.97
C GLU A 196 -34.25 -9.30 -5.46
N LEU A 197 -34.45 -9.26 -4.14
CA LEU A 197 -35.58 -8.56 -3.53
C LEU A 197 -35.48 -7.05 -3.73
N GLN A 198 -34.26 -6.48 -3.62
CA GLN A 198 -34.03 -5.07 -3.88
C GLN A 198 -34.32 -4.70 -5.34
N GLU A 199 -33.94 -5.52 -6.30
CA GLU A 199 -34.29 -5.36 -7.72
C GLU A 199 -35.83 -5.41 -7.96
N GLN A 200 -36.57 -6.16 -7.13
CA GLN A 200 -38.03 -6.20 -7.12
C GLN A 200 -38.66 -5.03 -6.39
N GLY A 201 -37.86 -4.09 -5.86
CA GLY A 201 -38.32 -2.89 -5.16
C GLY A 201 -38.55 -3.06 -3.65
N VAL A 202 -38.18 -4.20 -3.06
CA VAL A 202 -38.23 -4.41 -1.61
C VAL A 202 -37.06 -3.70 -0.97
N SER A 203 -37.33 -2.78 -0.02
CA SER A 203 -36.27 -2.04 0.66
C SER A 203 -35.49 -2.93 1.66
N PHE A 204 -34.23 -2.58 1.89
CA PHE A 204 -33.42 -3.26 2.91
C PHE A 204 -34.05 -3.14 4.31
N GLU A 205 -34.74 -2.03 4.60
CA GLU A 205 -35.47 -1.83 5.85
C GLU A 205 -36.61 -2.85 6.03
N GLU A 206 -37.36 -3.13 4.96
CA GLU A 206 -38.42 -4.16 5.00
C GLU A 206 -37.83 -5.56 5.21
N ILE A 207 -36.73 -5.89 4.55
CA ILE A 207 -36.02 -7.18 4.72
C ILE A 207 -35.52 -7.30 6.16
N SER A 208 -34.90 -6.25 6.71
CA SER A 208 -34.34 -6.22 8.06
C SER A 208 -35.40 -6.30 9.16
N ARG A 209 -36.63 -5.83 8.90
CA ARG A 209 -37.74 -5.87 9.84
C ARG A 209 -38.27 -7.29 10.03
N ASP A 210 -38.29 -8.10 8.98
CA ASP A 210 -38.73 -9.50 9.02
C ASP A 210 -37.83 -10.38 8.14
N PRO A 211 -36.60 -10.69 8.60
CA PRO A 211 -35.65 -11.47 7.81
C PRO A 211 -36.13 -12.85 7.48
N VAL A 212 -36.85 -13.53 8.39
CA VAL A 212 -37.32 -14.89 8.19
C VAL A 212 -38.34 -14.96 7.05
N LYS A 213 -39.27 -13.98 6.98
CA LYS A 213 -40.23 -13.89 5.89
C LYS A 213 -39.57 -13.75 4.51
N HIS A 214 -38.51 -12.97 4.41
CA HIS A 214 -37.88 -12.60 3.14
C HIS A 214 -36.75 -13.53 2.72
N LEU A 215 -36.01 -14.10 3.69
CA LEU A 215 -34.77 -14.85 3.47
C LEU A 215 -34.86 -16.33 3.91
N GLY A 216 -36.00 -16.75 4.53
CA GLY A 216 -36.21 -18.10 5.02
C GLY A 216 -35.82 -18.31 6.49
N GLU A 217 -36.17 -19.48 7.04
CA GLU A 217 -35.99 -19.79 8.47
C GLU A 217 -34.50 -19.71 8.92
N GLU A 218 -33.58 -20.07 8.05
CA GLU A 218 -32.15 -20.00 8.31
C GLU A 218 -31.66 -18.56 8.57
N ALA A 219 -32.40 -17.55 8.10
CA ALA A 219 -32.07 -16.14 8.32
C ALA A 219 -32.42 -15.67 9.75
N ALA A 220 -33.04 -16.51 10.58
CA ALA A 220 -33.25 -16.17 12.00
C ALA A 220 -31.94 -15.86 12.72
N GLU A 221 -30.86 -16.50 12.35
CA GLU A 221 -29.49 -16.25 12.89
C GLU A 221 -28.92 -14.89 12.46
N LEU A 222 -29.40 -14.32 11.35
CA LEU A 222 -28.98 -13.01 10.87
C LEU A 222 -29.71 -11.85 11.54
N ALA A 223 -30.86 -12.10 12.13
CA ALA A 223 -31.70 -11.04 12.71
C ALA A 223 -30.95 -10.10 13.67
N PRO A 224 -30.02 -10.57 14.52
CA PRO A 224 -29.24 -9.68 15.40
C PRO A 224 -28.28 -8.74 14.64
N PHE A 225 -27.83 -9.12 13.44
CA PHE A 225 -26.88 -8.37 12.62
C PHE A 225 -27.55 -7.41 11.64
N LEU A 226 -28.84 -7.63 11.35
CA LEU A 226 -29.64 -6.84 10.40
C LEU A 226 -30.43 -5.73 11.10
N ARG A 227 -30.67 -5.83 12.40
CA ARG A 227 -31.37 -4.78 13.18
C ARG A 227 -30.39 -3.68 13.54
N HIS A 228 -30.68 -2.51 13.04
CA HIS A 228 -30.08 -1.27 13.54
C HIS A 228 -31.01 -0.72 14.62
N ASP A 229 -30.66 -0.91 15.89
CA ASP A 229 -31.27 -0.21 17.01
C ASP A 229 -30.77 1.24 17.04
#